data_045b760a0eeace3e8a1064cb9bc98364
#
_entry.id   045b760a0eeace3e8a1064cb9bc98364
#
_cell.length_a   1.000
_cell.length_b   1.000
_cell.length_c   1.000
_cell.angle_alpha   90.00
_cell.angle_beta   90.00
_cell.angle_gamma   90.00
#
_symmetry.space_group_name_H-M   'P 1'
#
loop_
_entity.id
_entity.type
_entity.pdbx_description
1 polymer ?
#
loop_
_entity_poly.entity_id
_entity_poly.type
_entity_poly.pdbx_seq_one_letter_code
_entity_poly.pdbx_strand_id
1 'polypeptide(L)'
;MKPSERLQSLDALRGFDMLFIMGFASLVVAVCGLWPNAVTDSIASQMGHASWDGFTHHDTIFPLFLFIAGVSFPFSLSKQRSLGLSTGTIYAKIVRRALTLVLLGVVYNGLFKLDFENLRIASVLGRIGLAWGIAAVLYLNFGVKARIAIAAAILVGYGLLSALVAAPDVAGAGPLTREGCLAGYVDRLLLPGKLYGKTFDPEGLLSTGPAVVTAMLGMFTGEFVRRQDLSGGRKASWMIAAAVALLVAGLAFNGVVPVNKSLWSSTFVCVVAAYSLAMFALFYYLIDVRGWRRWTLFFRVVGLNSITIYLAQRIVGFGRISDFFLGGVASKCPEALAAVVDSAGYVAVCWLFLYFLYRKNVFLKV
;
A
#
# COMPACT_ATOMS: atom_id res chain seq x y z
N MET A 1 6.80 -11.66 24.77
CA MET A 1 7.44 -10.48 24.17
C MET A 1 7.31 -9.33 25.13
N LYS A 2 8.40 -8.63 25.42
CA LYS A 2 8.37 -7.40 26.22
C LYS A 2 7.56 -6.34 25.44
N PRO A 3 6.77 -5.46 26.10
CA PRO A 3 5.85 -4.52 25.44
C PRO A 3 6.49 -3.50 24.48
N SER A 4 7.81 -3.47 24.36
CA SER A 4 8.59 -2.47 23.60
C SER A 4 9.31 -3.02 22.38
N GLU A 5 9.20 -4.28 22.03
CA GLU A 5 9.94 -4.83 20.89
C GLU A 5 9.20 -4.55 19.58
N ARG A 6 9.89 -3.87 18.68
CA ARG A 6 9.47 -3.64 17.29
C ARG A 6 9.34 -4.98 16.57
N LEU A 7 8.16 -5.26 15.97
CA LEU A 7 7.93 -6.45 15.18
C LEU A 7 8.82 -6.43 13.92
N GLN A 8 9.74 -7.39 13.83
CA GLN A 8 10.62 -7.49 12.67
C GLN A 8 9.87 -7.94 11.41
N SER A 9 8.79 -8.67 11.58
CA SER A 9 7.89 -9.06 10.50
C SER A 9 7.31 -7.87 9.74
N LEU A 10 6.97 -6.77 10.43
CA LEU A 10 6.45 -5.56 9.79
C LEU A 10 7.49 -4.89 8.89
N ASP A 11 8.74 -4.82 9.35
CA ASP A 11 9.81 -4.23 8.53
C ASP A 11 10.16 -5.11 7.34
N ALA A 12 10.16 -6.43 7.52
CA ALA A 12 10.42 -7.37 6.45
C ALA A 12 9.26 -7.39 5.43
N LEU A 13 8.00 -7.40 5.89
CA LEU A 13 6.83 -7.38 5.02
C LEU A 13 6.74 -6.07 4.22
N ARG A 14 7.04 -4.93 4.84
CA ARG A 14 7.12 -3.65 4.13
C ARG A 14 8.18 -3.67 3.04
N GLY A 15 9.33 -4.31 3.31
CA GLY A 15 10.40 -4.44 2.34
C GLY A 15 10.07 -5.41 1.21
N PHE A 16 9.40 -6.52 1.51
CA PHE A 16 8.88 -7.43 0.51
C PHE A 16 7.93 -6.72 -0.45
N ASP A 17 7.00 -5.97 0.08
CA ASP A 17 6.02 -5.21 -0.68
C ASP A 17 6.68 -4.12 -1.56
N MET A 18 7.59 -3.34 -0.97
CA MET A 18 8.32 -2.28 -1.69
C MET A 18 9.22 -2.81 -2.81
N LEU A 19 9.68 -4.04 -2.70
CA LEU A 19 10.55 -4.65 -3.70
C LEU A 19 9.88 -4.68 -5.09
N PHE A 20 8.56 -4.92 -5.15
CA PHE A 20 7.81 -4.92 -6.41
C PHE A 20 7.78 -3.53 -7.06
N ILE A 21 7.59 -2.47 -6.27
CA ILE A 21 7.67 -1.08 -6.77
C ILE A 21 9.11 -0.72 -7.15
N MET A 22 10.09 -1.27 -6.47
CA MET A 22 11.51 -1.01 -6.70
C MET A 22 12.06 -1.67 -7.98
N GLY A 23 11.21 -2.33 -8.79
CA GLY A 23 11.58 -2.93 -10.06
C GLY A 23 11.50 -4.46 -10.12
N PHE A 24 11.21 -5.15 -9.01
CA PHE A 24 11.11 -6.61 -8.99
C PHE A 24 9.94 -7.10 -9.87
N ALA A 25 8.85 -6.34 -9.97
CA ALA A 25 7.75 -6.65 -10.89
C ALA A 25 8.25 -6.74 -12.35
N SER A 26 9.05 -5.76 -12.78
CA SER A 26 9.67 -5.76 -14.12
C SER A 26 10.64 -6.93 -14.31
N LEU A 27 11.40 -7.29 -13.27
CA LEU A 27 12.28 -8.47 -13.31
C LEU A 27 11.48 -9.76 -13.49
N VAL A 28 10.36 -9.91 -12.76
CA VAL A 28 9.48 -11.09 -12.92
C VAL A 28 8.94 -11.18 -14.35
N VAL A 29 8.47 -10.06 -14.91
CA VAL A 29 7.99 -10.01 -16.31
C VAL A 29 9.10 -10.41 -17.28
N ALA A 30 10.31 -9.87 -17.13
CA ALA A 30 11.44 -10.19 -17.97
C ALA A 30 11.83 -11.69 -17.89
N VAL A 31 11.83 -12.27 -16.68
CA VAL A 31 12.09 -13.70 -16.48
C VAL A 31 11.00 -14.56 -17.13
N CYS A 32 9.73 -14.19 -17.01
CA CYS A 32 8.63 -14.86 -17.68
C CYS A 32 8.80 -14.85 -19.22
N GLY A 33 9.33 -13.75 -19.75
CA GLY A 33 9.62 -13.61 -21.18
C GLY A 33 10.71 -14.54 -21.73
N LEU A 34 11.51 -15.21 -20.88
CA LEU A 34 12.47 -16.23 -21.31
C LEU A 34 11.79 -17.51 -21.78
N TRP A 35 10.61 -17.84 -21.27
CA TRP A 35 9.86 -19.06 -21.60
C TRP A 35 8.37 -18.74 -21.78
N PRO A 36 7.97 -18.04 -22.86
CA PRO A 36 6.59 -17.63 -23.08
C PRO A 36 5.64 -18.83 -23.14
N ASN A 37 4.66 -18.86 -22.25
CA ASN A 37 3.58 -19.84 -22.23
C ASN A 37 2.44 -19.34 -21.33
N ALA A 38 1.29 -20.01 -21.35
CA ALA A 38 0.11 -19.58 -20.60
C ALA A 38 0.35 -19.37 -19.08
N VAL A 39 1.26 -20.12 -18.46
CA VAL A 39 1.58 -19.97 -17.04
C VAL A 39 2.42 -18.72 -16.81
N THR A 40 3.48 -18.53 -17.58
CA THR A 40 4.36 -17.35 -17.47
C THR A 40 3.63 -16.08 -17.86
N ASP A 41 2.73 -16.11 -18.85
CA ASP A 41 1.88 -14.97 -19.23
C ASP A 41 0.91 -14.63 -18.10
N SER A 42 0.33 -15.65 -17.44
CA SER A 42 -0.52 -15.43 -16.25
C SER A 42 0.27 -14.80 -15.10
N ILE A 43 1.51 -15.24 -14.82
CA ILE A 43 2.37 -14.65 -13.79
C ILE A 43 2.74 -13.20 -14.15
N ALA A 44 3.13 -12.96 -15.39
CA ALA A 44 3.50 -11.63 -15.87
C ALA A 44 2.31 -10.64 -15.77
N SER A 45 1.10 -11.09 -16.07
CA SER A 45 -0.12 -10.26 -15.96
C SER A 45 -0.40 -9.83 -14.51
N GLN A 46 -0.01 -10.62 -13.51
CA GLN A 46 -0.14 -10.26 -12.11
C GLN A 46 0.80 -9.12 -11.67
N MET A 47 1.82 -8.80 -12.47
CA MET A 47 2.80 -7.74 -12.20
C MET A 47 2.35 -6.36 -12.71
N GLY A 48 1.21 -6.27 -13.38
CA GLY A 48 0.55 -5.03 -13.79
C GLY A 48 -0.77 -4.80 -13.06
N HIS A 49 -1.35 -3.61 -13.22
CA HIS A 49 -2.67 -3.30 -12.66
C HIS A 49 -3.80 -3.88 -13.50
N ALA A 50 -4.90 -4.27 -12.85
CA ALA A 50 -6.16 -4.54 -13.54
C ALA A 50 -6.62 -3.29 -14.31
N SER A 51 -7.18 -3.51 -15.50
CA SER A 51 -7.57 -2.39 -16.37
C SER A 51 -8.68 -1.52 -15.77
N TRP A 52 -9.65 -2.11 -15.11
CA TRP A 52 -10.73 -1.46 -14.36
C TRP A 52 -11.25 -2.40 -13.27
N ASP A 53 -12.21 -3.27 -13.61
CA ASP A 53 -12.66 -4.31 -12.69
C ASP A 53 -11.69 -5.48 -12.68
N GLY A 54 -11.55 -6.10 -11.52
CA GLY A 54 -10.66 -7.22 -11.30
C GLY A 54 -9.60 -6.94 -10.26
N PHE A 55 -8.66 -7.88 -10.15
CA PHE A 55 -7.66 -7.90 -9.11
C PHE A 55 -6.39 -8.58 -9.59
N THR A 56 -5.26 -7.93 -9.39
CA THR A 56 -3.94 -8.51 -9.63
C THR A 56 -3.08 -8.40 -8.37
N HIS A 57 -1.99 -9.15 -8.33
CA HIS A 57 -1.02 -9.03 -7.25
C HIS A 57 -0.48 -7.58 -7.11
N HIS A 58 -0.26 -6.90 -8.23
CA HIS A 58 0.27 -5.52 -8.20
C HIS A 58 -0.71 -4.52 -7.53
N ASP A 59 -2.00 -4.84 -7.51
CA ASP A 59 -3.02 -4.03 -6.85
C ASP A 59 -3.00 -4.15 -5.31
N THR A 60 -2.31 -5.15 -4.76
CA THR A 60 -2.20 -5.35 -3.31
C THR A 60 -1.17 -4.45 -2.65
N ILE A 61 -0.17 -3.96 -3.40
CA ILE A 61 1.04 -3.32 -2.87
C ILE A 61 0.69 -2.07 -2.05
N PHE A 62 -0.02 -1.13 -2.64
CA PHE A 62 -0.38 0.09 -1.96
C PHE A 62 -1.31 -0.13 -0.73
N PRO A 63 -2.38 -0.93 -0.82
CA PRO A 63 -3.22 -1.27 0.33
C PRO A 63 -2.45 -1.96 1.47
N LEU A 64 -1.50 -2.84 1.15
CA LEU A 64 -0.67 -3.51 2.15
C LEU A 64 0.20 -2.50 2.92
N PHE A 65 0.79 -1.49 2.25
CA PHE A 65 1.49 -0.40 2.93
C PHE A 65 0.59 0.33 3.93
N LEU A 66 -0.62 0.66 3.51
CA LEU A 66 -1.60 1.35 4.36
C LEU A 66 -2.02 0.47 5.54
N PHE A 67 -2.25 -0.82 5.30
CA PHE A 67 -2.56 -1.80 6.35
C PHE A 67 -1.41 -1.91 7.36
N ILE A 68 -0.15 -2.06 6.90
CA ILE A 68 1.05 -2.15 7.76
C ILE A 68 1.23 -0.86 8.59
N ALA A 69 0.95 0.31 7.99
CA ALA A 69 0.95 1.57 8.73
C ALA A 69 -0.09 1.57 9.86
N GLY A 70 -1.27 0.99 9.59
CA GLY A 70 -2.30 0.74 10.59
C GLY A 70 -1.82 -0.20 11.69
N VAL A 71 -1.27 -1.37 11.36
CA VAL A 71 -0.74 -2.35 12.35
C VAL A 71 0.29 -1.73 13.26
N SER A 72 1.12 -0.83 12.74
CA SER A 72 2.20 -0.18 13.49
C SER A 72 1.69 0.84 14.52
N PHE A 73 0.49 1.42 14.31
CA PHE A 73 -0.02 2.53 15.12
C PHE A 73 -0.24 2.18 16.60
N PRO A 74 -0.93 1.08 16.99
CA PRO A 74 -1.12 0.70 18.39
C PRO A 74 0.19 0.51 19.16
N PHE A 75 1.25 0.03 18.50
CA PHE A 75 2.59 -0.13 19.09
C PHE A 75 3.23 1.24 19.32
N SER A 76 3.18 2.10 18.31
CA SER A 76 3.70 3.48 18.41
C SER A 76 2.99 4.28 19.49
N LEU A 77 1.65 4.21 19.54
CA LEU A 77 0.83 4.90 20.52
C LEU A 77 1.15 4.44 21.95
N SER A 78 1.27 3.12 22.17
CA SER A 78 1.64 2.57 23.47
C SER A 78 2.98 3.10 23.94
N LYS A 79 3.99 3.13 23.05
CA LYS A 79 5.30 3.69 23.35
C LYS A 79 5.21 5.19 23.67
N GLN A 80 4.44 5.95 22.91
CA GLN A 80 4.28 7.39 23.16
C GLN A 80 3.61 7.66 24.52
N ARG A 81 2.60 6.88 24.88
CA ARG A 81 1.93 6.96 26.19
C ARG A 81 2.89 6.56 27.35
N SER A 82 3.71 5.52 27.17
CA SER A 82 4.69 5.12 28.19
C SER A 82 5.80 6.17 28.40
N LEU A 83 6.05 7.03 27.41
CA LEU A 83 6.94 8.19 27.53
C LEU A 83 6.26 9.44 28.10
N GLY A 84 5.00 9.35 28.54
CA GLY A 84 4.26 10.45 29.15
C GLY A 84 3.82 11.56 28.18
N LEU A 85 3.79 11.30 26.87
CA LEU A 85 3.37 12.30 25.90
C LEU A 85 1.89 12.66 26.07
N SER A 86 1.59 13.97 26.10
CA SER A 86 0.22 14.47 26.18
C SER A 86 -0.60 14.08 24.93
N THR A 87 -1.91 13.97 25.10
CA THR A 87 -2.83 13.69 24.00
C THR A 87 -2.71 14.71 22.87
N GLY A 88 -2.58 16.00 23.18
CA GLY A 88 -2.36 17.06 22.20
C GLY A 88 -1.09 16.85 21.37
N THR A 89 0.00 16.44 22.02
CA THR A 89 1.26 16.11 21.32
C THR A 89 1.09 14.92 20.37
N ILE A 90 0.28 13.92 20.77
CA ILE A 90 -0.02 12.76 19.91
C ILE A 90 -0.80 13.19 18.67
N TYR A 91 -1.85 14.02 18.83
CA TYR A 91 -2.59 14.59 17.70
C TYR A 91 -1.69 15.41 16.77
N ALA A 92 -0.85 16.29 17.32
CA ALA A 92 0.08 17.09 16.53
C ALA A 92 1.02 16.20 15.68
N LYS A 93 1.49 15.08 16.23
CA LYS A 93 2.32 14.10 15.49
C LYS A 93 1.53 13.41 14.38
N ILE A 94 0.26 13.05 14.61
CA ILE A 94 -0.60 12.44 13.59
C ILE A 94 -0.82 13.43 12.44
N VAL A 95 -1.22 14.65 12.74
CA VAL A 95 -1.47 15.69 11.74
C VAL A 95 -0.18 16.00 10.96
N ARG A 96 0.94 16.22 11.66
CA ARG A 96 2.22 16.48 11.01
C ARG A 96 2.60 15.38 10.04
N ARG A 97 2.47 14.10 10.46
CA ARG A 97 2.77 12.95 9.61
C ARG A 97 1.86 12.90 8.38
N ALA A 98 0.55 13.09 8.56
CA ALA A 98 -0.42 13.10 7.46
C ALA A 98 -0.08 14.21 6.45
N LEU A 99 0.13 15.44 6.91
CA LEU A 99 0.48 16.57 6.06
C LEU A 99 1.83 16.40 5.37
N THR A 100 2.84 15.86 6.06
CA THR A 100 4.14 15.56 5.45
C THR A 100 4.00 14.55 4.31
N LEU A 101 3.19 13.50 4.47
CA LEU A 101 2.94 12.52 3.41
C LEU A 101 2.18 13.13 2.23
N VAL A 102 1.18 13.98 2.48
CA VAL A 102 0.48 14.72 1.43
C VAL A 102 1.47 15.59 0.65
N LEU A 103 2.28 16.39 1.35
CA LEU A 103 3.28 17.27 0.72
C LEU A 103 4.30 16.47 -0.11
N LEU A 104 4.84 15.39 0.45
CA LEU A 104 5.77 14.51 -0.28
C LEU A 104 5.13 13.91 -1.53
N GLY A 105 3.84 13.58 -1.47
CA GLY A 105 3.09 13.09 -2.64
C GLY A 105 2.94 14.15 -3.73
N VAL A 106 2.65 15.39 -3.38
CA VAL A 106 2.56 16.50 -4.33
C VAL A 106 3.94 16.83 -4.92
N VAL A 107 5.00 16.80 -4.10
CA VAL A 107 6.40 16.94 -4.56
C VAL A 107 6.75 15.84 -5.56
N TYR A 108 6.41 14.59 -5.26
CA TYR A 108 6.62 13.44 -6.16
C TYR A 108 5.94 13.61 -7.51
N ASN A 109 4.73 14.21 -7.52
CA ASN A 109 3.96 14.50 -8.74
C ASN A 109 4.50 15.70 -9.54
N GLY A 110 5.49 16.42 -9.02
CA GLY A 110 6.18 17.47 -9.77
C GLY A 110 5.87 18.91 -9.33
N LEU A 111 5.59 19.15 -8.06
CA LEU A 111 5.35 20.49 -7.48
C LEU A 111 6.41 21.52 -7.93
N PHE A 112 7.69 21.14 -7.97
CA PHE A 112 8.79 22.03 -8.34
C PHE A 112 8.89 22.34 -9.84
N LYS A 113 8.03 21.75 -10.68
CA LYS A 113 7.89 22.17 -12.07
C LYS A 113 7.11 23.47 -12.22
N LEU A 114 6.39 23.88 -11.17
CA LEU A 114 5.56 25.09 -11.09
C LEU A 114 4.46 25.16 -12.18
N ASP A 115 4.09 24.01 -12.73
CA ASP A 115 3.00 23.84 -13.69
C ASP A 115 1.75 23.37 -12.94
N PHE A 116 1.03 24.34 -12.35
CA PHE A 116 -0.10 24.04 -11.46
C PHE A 116 -1.34 23.53 -12.20
N GLU A 117 -1.50 23.86 -13.48
CA GLU A 117 -2.60 23.35 -14.30
C GLU A 117 -2.48 21.85 -14.56
N ASN A 118 -1.25 21.37 -14.76
CA ASN A 118 -0.94 19.97 -15.00
C ASN A 118 -0.47 19.24 -13.73
N LEU A 119 -0.45 19.90 -12.59
CA LEU A 119 -0.05 19.29 -11.31
C LEU A 119 -1.17 18.38 -10.79
N ARG A 120 -0.87 17.12 -10.61
CA ARG A 120 -1.75 16.17 -9.91
C ARG A 120 -1.56 16.30 -8.40
N ILE A 121 -2.62 16.73 -7.69
CA ILE A 121 -2.60 16.88 -6.21
C ILE A 121 -2.79 15.52 -5.53
N ALA A 122 -3.73 14.70 -6.02
CA ALA A 122 -3.93 13.36 -5.50
C ALA A 122 -2.68 12.49 -5.69
N SER A 123 -2.36 11.67 -4.69
CA SER A 123 -1.16 10.84 -4.73
C SER A 123 -1.27 9.64 -3.77
N VAL A 124 -0.48 8.60 -4.05
CA VAL A 124 -0.38 7.41 -3.19
C VAL A 124 0.04 7.79 -1.76
N LEU A 125 1.09 8.60 -1.61
CA LEU A 125 1.54 9.05 -0.28
C LEU A 125 0.50 9.93 0.42
N GLY A 126 -0.17 10.81 -0.34
CA GLY A 126 -1.24 11.67 0.17
C GLY A 126 -2.41 10.83 0.72
N ARG A 127 -2.86 9.82 -0.03
CA ARG A 127 -3.90 8.90 0.43
C ARG A 127 -3.47 8.11 1.67
N ILE A 128 -2.25 7.59 1.71
CA ILE A 128 -1.72 6.91 2.91
C ILE A 128 -1.78 7.86 4.11
N GLY A 129 -1.32 9.10 3.94
CA GLY A 129 -1.32 10.11 4.99
C GLY A 129 -2.71 10.42 5.52
N LEU A 130 -3.65 10.74 4.62
CA LEU A 130 -5.03 11.09 4.97
C LEU A 130 -5.78 9.91 5.57
N ALA A 131 -5.80 8.75 4.91
CA ALA A 131 -6.52 7.58 5.38
C ALA A 131 -5.98 7.08 6.73
N TRP A 132 -4.65 6.98 6.88
CA TRP A 132 -4.04 6.62 8.15
C TRP A 132 -4.30 7.68 9.24
N GLY A 133 -4.21 8.97 8.92
CA GLY A 133 -4.44 10.05 9.87
C GLY A 133 -5.87 10.05 10.41
N ILE A 134 -6.88 9.93 9.54
CA ILE A 134 -8.29 9.83 9.93
C ILE A 134 -8.51 8.56 10.78
N ALA A 135 -7.98 7.40 10.36
CA ALA A 135 -8.09 6.17 11.12
C ALA A 135 -7.45 6.29 12.52
N ALA A 136 -6.30 6.98 12.64
CA ALA A 136 -5.63 7.23 13.92
C ALA A 136 -6.44 8.15 14.85
N VAL A 137 -7.10 9.17 14.30
CA VAL A 137 -8.04 10.03 15.06
C VAL A 137 -9.24 9.21 15.54
N LEU A 138 -9.84 8.38 14.67
CA LEU A 138 -10.92 7.48 15.07
C LEU A 138 -10.47 6.50 16.15
N TYR A 139 -9.25 5.99 16.05
CA TYR A 139 -8.68 5.10 17.06
C TYR A 139 -8.54 5.75 18.44
N LEU A 140 -8.18 7.04 18.51
CA LEU A 140 -8.01 7.77 19.76
C LEU A 140 -9.33 8.12 20.44
N ASN A 141 -10.38 8.37 19.65
CA ASN A 141 -11.65 8.90 20.16
C ASN A 141 -12.73 7.84 20.39
N PHE A 142 -12.65 6.69 19.73
CA PHE A 142 -13.71 5.69 19.75
C PHE A 142 -13.23 4.34 20.27
N GLY A 143 -14.05 3.68 21.07
CA GLY A 143 -13.84 2.30 21.51
C GLY A 143 -13.96 1.30 20.34
N VAL A 144 -13.49 0.08 20.54
CA VAL A 144 -13.44 -0.97 19.49
C VAL A 144 -14.79 -1.20 18.81
N LYS A 145 -15.90 -1.30 19.59
CA LYS A 145 -17.25 -1.53 19.04
C LYS A 145 -17.68 -0.40 18.10
N ALA A 146 -17.47 0.85 18.51
CA ALA A 146 -17.80 2.02 17.69
C ALA A 146 -16.94 2.07 16.42
N ARG A 147 -15.64 1.76 16.51
CA ARG A 147 -14.74 1.69 15.34
C ARG A 147 -15.18 0.61 14.34
N ILE A 148 -15.63 -0.56 14.82
CA ILE A 148 -16.17 -1.61 13.95
C ILE A 148 -17.45 -1.11 13.27
N ALA A 149 -18.36 -0.48 13.99
CA ALA A 149 -19.58 0.08 13.40
C ALA A 149 -19.29 1.18 12.37
N ILE A 150 -18.33 2.07 12.64
CA ILE A 150 -17.89 3.10 11.69
C ILE A 150 -17.29 2.46 10.43
N ALA A 151 -16.40 1.46 10.57
CA ALA A 151 -15.83 0.77 9.44
C ALA A 151 -16.89 0.08 8.58
N ALA A 152 -17.85 -0.60 9.19
CA ALA A 152 -18.97 -1.22 8.51
C ALA A 152 -19.85 -0.17 7.80
N ALA A 153 -20.18 0.93 8.47
CA ALA A 153 -20.98 2.02 7.91
C ALA A 153 -20.29 2.65 6.68
N ILE A 154 -18.97 2.86 6.75
CA ILE A 154 -18.19 3.38 5.61
C ILE A 154 -18.25 2.38 4.43
N LEU A 155 -17.98 1.09 4.66
CA LEU A 155 -17.98 0.10 3.58
C LEU A 155 -19.37 -0.08 2.95
N VAL A 156 -20.41 -0.21 3.78
CA VAL A 156 -21.78 -0.37 3.28
C VAL A 156 -22.24 0.91 2.58
N GLY A 157 -22.07 2.07 3.22
CA GLY A 157 -22.51 3.36 2.66
C GLY A 157 -21.79 3.69 1.34
N TYR A 158 -20.45 3.51 1.31
CA TYR A 158 -19.68 3.73 0.09
C TYR A 158 -20.03 2.72 -1.02
N GLY A 159 -20.24 1.44 -0.66
CA GLY A 159 -20.66 0.42 -1.60
C GLY A 159 -22.02 0.74 -2.24
N LEU A 160 -23.00 1.15 -1.41
CA LEU A 160 -24.31 1.57 -1.90
C LEU A 160 -24.25 2.83 -2.75
N LEU A 161 -23.50 3.85 -2.33
CA LEU A 161 -23.30 5.07 -3.11
C LEU A 161 -22.66 4.75 -4.47
N SER A 162 -21.63 3.91 -4.50
CA SER A 162 -20.94 3.54 -5.74
C SER A 162 -21.80 2.70 -6.68
N ALA A 163 -22.71 1.86 -6.14
CA ALA A 163 -23.57 1.00 -6.96
C ALA A 163 -24.82 1.72 -7.48
N LEU A 164 -25.35 2.70 -6.74
CA LEU A 164 -26.68 3.28 -7.00
C LEU A 164 -26.62 4.70 -7.57
N VAL A 165 -25.52 5.45 -7.35
CA VAL A 165 -25.45 6.85 -7.72
C VAL A 165 -24.41 7.07 -8.81
N ALA A 166 -24.88 7.37 -10.00
CA ALA A 166 -24.03 7.76 -11.12
C ALA A 166 -23.62 9.24 -11.03
N ALA A 167 -22.52 9.59 -11.69
CA ALA A 167 -22.07 10.97 -11.84
C ALA A 167 -23.12 11.81 -12.57
N PRO A 168 -23.60 12.93 -12.01
CA PRO A 168 -24.67 13.74 -12.62
C PRO A 168 -24.19 14.54 -13.84
N ASP A 169 -22.90 14.71 -14.04
CA ASP A 169 -22.27 15.45 -15.13
C ASP A 169 -22.03 14.61 -16.39
N VAL A 170 -22.29 13.28 -16.35
CA VAL A 170 -22.08 12.37 -17.48
C VAL A 170 -23.36 11.59 -17.75
N ALA A 171 -24.21 12.12 -18.63
CA ALA A 171 -25.47 11.50 -18.97
C ALA A 171 -25.30 10.10 -19.59
N GLY A 172 -26.09 9.12 -19.13
CA GLY A 172 -26.10 7.76 -19.65
C GLY A 172 -24.95 6.84 -19.23
N ALA A 173 -23.96 7.34 -18.47
CA ALA A 173 -22.90 6.51 -17.94
C ALA A 173 -23.35 5.79 -16.64
N GLY A 174 -23.03 4.49 -16.53
CA GLY A 174 -23.35 3.71 -15.34
C GLY A 174 -22.47 4.07 -14.12
N PRO A 175 -22.99 3.89 -12.89
CA PRO A 175 -22.32 4.33 -11.67
C PRO A 175 -20.99 3.62 -11.38
N LEU A 176 -20.75 2.45 -11.97
CA LEU A 176 -19.52 1.66 -11.80
C LEU A 176 -18.54 1.81 -12.98
N THR A 177 -18.86 2.67 -13.97
CA THR A 177 -17.97 2.94 -15.10
C THR A 177 -16.91 4.00 -14.75
N ARG A 178 -15.86 4.12 -15.56
CA ARG A 178 -14.79 5.12 -15.37
C ARG A 178 -15.33 6.54 -15.45
N GLU A 179 -16.21 6.80 -16.37
CA GLU A 179 -16.78 8.11 -16.67
C GLU A 179 -17.91 8.46 -15.69
N GLY A 180 -18.76 7.47 -15.38
CA GLY A 180 -19.98 7.67 -14.60
C GLY A 180 -19.86 7.41 -13.10
N CYS A 181 -18.66 7.08 -12.59
CA CYS A 181 -18.51 6.85 -11.16
C CYS A 181 -18.63 8.15 -10.35
N LEU A 182 -19.38 8.07 -9.23
CA LEU A 182 -19.57 9.20 -8.32
C LEU A 182 -18.23 9.70 -7.74
N ALA A 183 -17.28 8.80 -7.49
CA ALA A 183 -15.95 9.19 -7.00
C ALA A 183 -15.24 10.11 -8.01
N GLY A 184 -15.30 9.78 -9.31
CA GLY A 184 -14.74 10.63 -10.37
C GLY A 184 -15.42 11.99 -10.46
N TYR A 185 -16.75 12.05 -10.28
CA TYR A 185 -17.47 13.32 -10.22
C TYR A 185 -16.98 14.22 -9.10
N VAL A 186 -16.84 13.67 -7.89
CA VAL A 186 -16.31 14.41 -6.72
C VAL A 186 -14.88 14.89 -6.98
N ASP A 187 -14.07 14.07 -7.63
CA ASP A 187 -12.68 14.42 -7.97
C ASP A 187 -12.62 15.55 -8.99
N ARG A 188 -13.44 15.51 -10.05
CA ARG A 188 -13.55 16.59 -11.05
C ARG A 188 -14.02 17.91 -10.45
N LEU A 189 -14.89 17.84 -9.44
CA LEU A 189 -15.46 19.02 -8.79
C LEU A 189 -14.47 19.68 -7.80
N LEU A 190 -13.71 18.88 -7.05
CA LEU A 190 -12.99 19.35 -5.87
C LEU A 190 -11.46 19.32 -6.00
N LEU A 191 -10.89 18.49 -6.87
CA LEU A 191 -9.45 18.40 -7.02
C LEU A 191 -8.97 19.38 -8.09
N PRO A 192 -8.10 20.34 -7.73
CA PRO A 192 -7.50 21.23 -8.71
C PRO A 192 -6.42 20.52 -9.53
N GLY A 193 -6.14 21.05 -10.71
CA GLY A 193 -5.12 20.56 -11.62
C GLY A 193 -5.55 19.28 -12.36
N LYS A 194 -4.62 18.38 -12.61
CA LYS A 194 -4.85 17.19 -13.43
C LYS A 194 -5.27 15.98 -12.62
N LEU A 195 -6.27 15.23 -13.11
CA LEU A 195 -6.61 13.90 -12.62
C LEU A 195 -5.81 12.81 -13.38
N TYR A 196 -5.47 11.72 -12.72
CA TYR A 196 -4.72 10.60 -13.31
C TYR A 196 -5.45 9.97 -14.50
N GLY A 197 -6.71 9.60 -14.33
CA GLY A 197 -7.55 8.96 -15.34
C GLY A 197 -8.33 9.93 -16.21
N LYS A 198 -8.02 11.24 -16.21
CA LYS A 198 -8.76 12.33 -16.86
C LYS A 198 -10.15 12.56 -16.26
N THR A 199 -10.98 11.52 -16.11
CA THR A 199 -12.35 11.56 -15.58
C THR A 199 -12.43 11.20 -14.09
N PHE A 200 -11.42 10.56 -13.54
CA PHE A 200 -11.32 10.15 -12.13
C PHE A 200 -9.86 10.12 -11.67
N ASP A 201 -9.65 10.05 -10.37
CA ASP A 201 -8.33 9.79 -9.79
C ASP A 201 -8.38 8.55 -8.88
N PRO A 202 -7.51 7.52 -9.10
CA PRO A 202 -7.43 6.33 -8.23
C PRO A 202 -7.16 6.68 -6.76
N GLU A 203 -6.52 7.80 -6.49
CA GLU A 203 -6.25 8.34 -5.15
C GLU A 203 -7.14 9.55 -4.81
N GLY A 204 -8.38 9.59 -5.36
CA GLY A 204 -9.34 10.67 -5.20
C GLY A 204 -9.92 10.81 -3.79
N LEU A 205 -10.73 11.85 -3.61
CA LEU A 205 -11.23 12.25 -2.28
C LEU A 205 -12.25 11.25 -1.73
N LEU A 206 -13.30 10.95 -2.49
CA LEU A 206 -14.39 10.10 -2.00
C LEU A 206 -13.91 8.67 -1.73
N SER A 207 -13.08 8.11 -2.61
CA SER A 207 -12.48 6.79 -2.47
C SER A 207 -11.43 6.70 -1.33
N THR A 208 -11.04 7.82 -0.75
CA THR A 208 -10.24 7.84 0.48
C THR A 208 -11.04 7.33 1.70
N GLY A 209 -12.38 7.46 1.70
CA GLY A 209 -13.24 6.92 2.75
C GLY A 209 -13.02 5.42 3.02
N PRO A 210 -13.23 4.53 2.05
CA PRO A 210 -12.94 3.11 2.24
C PRO A 210 -11.45 2.81 2.46
N ALA A 211 -10.52 3.64 2.00
CA ALA A 211 -9.10 3.49 2.34
C ALA A 211 -8.84 3.71 3.85
N VAL A 212 -9.61 4.56 4.53
CA VAL A 212 -9.58 4.69 6.00
C VAL A 212 -9.85 3.33 6.66
N VAL A 213 -10.80 2.56 6.14
CA VAL A 213 -11.11 1.23 6.67
C VAL A 213 -9.94 0.26 6.49
N THR A 214 -9.20 0.33 5.38
CA THR A 214 -7.97 -0.47 5.20
C THR A 214 -6.96 -0.18 6.32
N ALA A 215 -6.75 1.08 6.69
CA ALA A 215 -5.89 1.46 7.83
C ALA A 215 -6.47 0.98 9.18
N MET A 216 -7.80 1.10 9.38
CA MET A 216 -8.47 0.63 10.60
C MET A 216 -8.34 -0.88 10.79
N LEU A 217 -8.47 -1.68 9.72
CA LEU A 217 -8.26 -3.13 9.77
C LEU A 217 -6.82 -3.48 10.18
N GLY A 218 -5.85 -2.71 9.70
CA GLY A 218 -4.47 -2.77 10.20
C GLY A 218 -4.39 -2.46 11.71
N MET A 219 -5.06 -1.41 12.17
CA MET A 219 -5.06 -1.03 13.60
C MET A 219 -5.71 -2.10 14.49
N PHE A 220 -6.83 -2.70 14.06
CA PHE A 220 -7.43 -3.85 14.76
C PHE A 220 -6.46 -5.03 14.85
N THR A 221 -5.76 -5.32 13.76
CA THR A 221 -4.73 -6.37 13.72
C THR A 221 -3.59 -6.06 14.70
N GLY A 222 -3.12 -4.81 14.75
CA GLY A 222 -2.08 -4.38 15.68
C GLY A 222 -2.51 -4.49 17.15
N GLU A 223 -3.76 -4.14 17.48
CA GLU A 223 -4.32 -4.37 18.82
C GLU A 223 -4.40 -5.85 19.16
N PHE A 224 -4.87 -6.67 18.21
CA PHE A 224 -5.00 -8.11 18.40
C PHE A 224 -3.64 -8.77 18.65
N VAL A 225 -2.61 -8.42 17.89
CA VAL A 225 -1.26 -8.98 18.05
C VAL A 225 -0.64 -8.60 19.40
N ARG A 226 -1.00 -7.43 19.96
CA ARG A 226 -0.53 -6.97 21.27
C ARG A 226 -1.15 -7.70 22.46
N ARG A 227 -2.22 -8.45 22.28
CA ARG A 227 -2.82 -9.27 23.35
C ARG A 227 -1.79 -10.24 23.93
N GLN A 228 -1.80 -10.43 25.23
CA GLN A 228 -0.87 -11.32 25.96
C GLN A 228 -1.49 -12.67 26.31
N ASP A 229 -2.81 -12.79 26.24
CA ASP A 229 -3.60 -13.97 26.59
C ASP A 229 -3.56 -15.08 25.52
N LEU A 230 -3.00 -14.80 24.34
CA LEU A 230 -2.92 -15.73 23.23
C LEU A 230 -1.46 -16.02 22.84
N SER A 231 -1.18 -17.29 22.54
CA SER A 231 0.12 -17.65 21.95
C SER A 231 0.29 -17.11 20.55
N GLY A 232 1.54 -16.88 20.11
CA GLY A 232 1.85 -16.37 18.77
C GLY A 232 1.26 -17.21 17.64
N GLY A 233 1.31 -18.55 17.78
CA GLY A 233 0.71 -19.47 16.81
C GLY A 233 -0.81 -19.31 16.72
N ARG A 234 -1.52 -19.22 17.87
CA ARG A 234 -2.97 -18.97 17.88
C ARG A 234 -3.33 -17.64 17.25
N LYS A 235 -2.52 -16.58 17.48
CA LYS A 235 -2.74 -15.28 16.82
C LYS A 235 -2.62 -15.40 15.29
N ALA A 236 -1.60 -16.10 14.80
CA ALA A 236 -1.43 -16.33 13.36
C ALA A 236 -2.64 -17.09 12.78
N SER A 237 -3.12 -18.17 13.45
CA SER A 237 -4.30 -18.92 13.00
C SER A 237 -5.57 -18.07 12.96
N TRP A 238 -5.82 -17.23 13.97
CA TRP A 238 -6.97 -16.31 13.97
C TRP A 238 -6.88 -15.23 12.88
N MET A 239 -5.67 -14.73 12.58
CA MET A 239 -5.46 -13.80 11.47
C MET A 239 -5.77 -14.47 10.12
N ILE A 240 -5.37 -15.72 9.91
CA ILE A 240 -5.72 -16.49 8.70
C ILE A 240 -7.23 -16.72 8.62
N ALA A 241 -7.89 -17.11 9.71
CA ALA A 241 -9.34 -17.30 9.73
C ALA A 241 -10.08 -15.99 9.36
N ALA A 242 -9.66 -14.85 9.92
CA ALA A 242 -10.20 -13.55 9.57
C ALA A 242 -9.92 -13.16 8.11
N ALA A 243 -8.73 -13.51 7.58
CA ALA A 243 -8.40 -13.31 6.17
C ALA A 243 -9.34 -14.09 5.25
N VAL A 244 -9.60 -15.36 5.55
CA VAL A 244 -10.55 -16.17 4.79
C VAL A 244 -11.96 -15.58 4.85
N ALA A 245 -12.44 -15.15 6.01
CA ALA A 245 -13.75 -14.54 6.16
C ALA A 245 -13.89 -13.25 5.33
N LEU A 246 -12.86 -12.38 5.34
CA LEU A 246 -12.82 -11.16 4.53
C LEU A 246 -12.79 -11.48 3.03
N LEU A 247 -12.02 -12.48 2.61
CA LEU A 247 -11.97 -12.90 1.21
C LEU A 247 -13.33 -13.39 0.74
N VAL A 248 -13.98 -14.26 1.51
CA VAL A 248 -15.33 -14.77 1.20
C VAL A 248 -16.32 -13.63 1.11
N ALA A 249 -16.30 -12.68 2.05
CA ALA A 249 -17.18 -11.51 2.00
C ALA A 249 -16.91 -10.65 0.74
N GLY A 250 -15.65 -10.36 0.41
CA GLY A 250 -15.30 -9.59 -0.79
C GLY A 250 -15.77 -10.26 -2.08
N LEU A 251 -15.58 -11.57 -2.19
CA LEU A 251 -15.98 -12.33 -3.38
C LEU A 251 -17.53 -12.51 -3.48
N ALA A 252 -18.22 -12.70 -2.35
CA ALA A 252 -19.67 -12.86 -2.32
C ALA A 252 -20.40 -11.61 -2.83
N PHE A 253 -19.88 -10.42 -2.55
CA PHE A 253 -20.48 -9.15 -3.00
C PHE A 253 -19.90 -8.62 -4.32
N ASN A 254 -18.95 -9.32 -4.96
CA ASN A 254 -18.32 -8.90 -6.21
C ASN A 254 -19.31 -8.72 -7.37
N GLY A 255 -20.42 -9.45 -7.38
CA GLY A 255 -21.47 -9.30 -8.40
C GLY A 255 -22.31 -8.02 -8.27
N VAL A 256 -22.30 -7.37 -7.10
CA VAL A 256 -23.03 -6.11 -6.84
C VAL A 256 -22.10 -4.92 -6.92
N VAL A 257 -20.97 -4.99 -6.27
CA VAL A 257 -19.90 -3.98 -6.30
C VAL A 257 -18.61 -4.70 -6.70
N PRO A 258 -18.14 -4.54 -7.94
CA PRO A 258 -16.96 -5.27 -8.41
C PRO A 258 -15.72 -4.93 -7.61
N VAL A 259 -14.80 -5.88 -7.50
CA VAL A 259 -13.48 -5.64 -6.95
C VAL A 259 -12.75 -4.68 -7.88
N ASN A 260 -12.56 -3.45 -7.45
CA ASN A 260 -11.98 -2.38 -8.26
C ASN A 260 -11.07 -1.48 -7.42
N LYS A 261 -9.78 -1.48 -7.77
CA LYS A 261 -8.77 -0.67 -7.10
C LYS A 261 -8.95 0.82 -7.35
N SER A 262 -9.31 1.21 -8.56
CA SER A 262 -9.44 2.62 -8.95
C SER A 262 -10.55 3.32 -8.17
N LEU A 263 -11.63 2.58 -7.88
CA LEU A 263 -12.72 3.04 -7.01
C LEU A 263 -12.41 2.82 -5.52
N TRP A 264 -11.41 2.00 -5.19
CA TRP A 264 -11.19 1.49 -3.83
C TRP A 264 -12.47 0.88 -3.25
N SER A 265 -13.14 0.05 -4.06
CA SER A 265 -14.48 -0.48 -3.75
C SER A 265 -14.50 -1.23 -2.41
N SER A 266 -15.67 -1.35 -1.80
CA SER A 266 -15.82 -2.04 -0.51
C SER A 266 -15.40 -3.51 -0.60
N THR A 267 -15.66 -4.16 -1.72
CA THR A 267 -15.19 -5.52 -2.02
C THR A 267 -13.68 -5.57 -2.19
N PHE A 268 -13.08 -4.58 -2.85
CA PHE A 268 -11.63 -4.45 -2.95
C PHE A 268 -10.99 -4.32 -1.56
N VAL A 269 -11.55 -3.50 -0.66
CA VAL A 269 -11.05 -3.40 0.73
C VAL A 269 -11.05 -4.77 1.42
N CYS A 270 -12.12 -5.56 1.27
CA CYS A 270 -12.18 -6.89 1.86
C CYS A 270 -11.11 -7.82 1.28
N VAL A 271 -10.95 -7.86 -0.04
CA VAL A 271 -9.96 -8.73 -0.72
C VAL A 271 -8.53 -8.34 -0.38
N VAL A 272 -8.18 -7.04 -0.43
CA VAL A 272 -6.81 -6.61 -0.09
C VAL A 272 -6.51 -6.72 1.40
N ALA A 273 -7.51 -6.57 2.27
CA ALA A 273 -7.34 -6.79 3.70
C ALA A 273 -7.13 -8.29 3.99
N ALA A 274 -7.82 -9.17 3.29
CA ALA A 274 -7.60 -10.60 3.37
C ALA A 274 -6.17 -10.97 2.99
N TYR A 275 -5.71 -10.49 1.84
CA TYR A 275 -4.32 -10.66 1.40
C TYR A 275 -3.32 -10.11 2.42
N SER A 276 -3.52 -8.87 2.85
CA SER A 276 -2.62 -8.17 3.78
C SER A 276 -2.52 -8.90 5.12
N LEU A 277 -3.65 -9.39 5.63
CA LEU A 277 -3.73 -10.12 6.89
C LEU A 277 -3.07 -11.49 6.79
N ALA A 278 -3.27 -12.21 5.67
CA ALA A 278 -2.64 -13.51 5.42
C ALA A 278 -1.11 -13.35 5.30
N MET A 279 -0.64 -12.38 4.53
CA MET A 279 0.79 -12.08 4.38
C MET A 279 1.42 -11.66 5.72
N PHE A 280 0.74 -10.80 6.47
CA PHE A 280 1.22 -10.42 7.79
C PHE A 280 1.24 -11.59 8.76
N ALA A 281 0.23 -12.46 8.77
CA ALA A 281 0.19 -13.67 9.60
C ALA A 281 1.35 -14.61 9.28
N LEU A 282 1.67 -14.80 7.99
CA LEU A 282 2.80 -15.61 7.52
C LEU A 282 4.14 -15.04 8.03
N PHE A 283 4.42 -13.76 7.76
CA PHE A 283 5.65 -13.12 8.18
C PHE A 283 5.78 -13.06 9.71
N TYR A 284 4.69 -12.76 10.42
CA TYR A 284 4.64 -12.77 11.87
C TYR A 284 4.97 -14.17 12.44
N TYR A 285 4.36 -15.20 11.89
CA TYR A 285 4.60 -16.56 12.35
C TYR A 285 6.06 -17.00 12.10
N LEU A 286 6.58 -16.79 10.91
CA LEU A 286 7.94 -17.20 10.57
C LEU A 286 8.99 -16.40 11.34
N ILE A 287 8.85 -15.08 11.44
CA ILE A 287 9.89 -14.18 11.93
C ILE A 287 9.78 -13.95 13.44
N ASP A 288 8.58 -13.60 13.93
CA ASP A 288 8.42 -13.21 15.33
C ASP A 288 8.04 -14.39 16.25
N VAL A 289 7.36 -15.43 15.72
CA VAL A 289 6.99 -16.61 16.50
C VAL A 289 8.04 -17.72 16.40
N ARG A 290 8.42 -18.12 15.17
CA ARG A 290 9.41 -19.20 14.95
C ARG A 290 10.86 -18.72 15.03
N GLY A 291 11.10 -17.41 14.95
CA GLY A 291 12.44 -16.83 15.03
C GLY A 291 13.31 -17.04 13.78
N TRP A 292 12.74 -17.36 12.63
CA TRP A 292 13.46 -17.53 11.37
C TRP A 292 13.84 -16.16 10.77
N ARG A 293 14.97 -15.58 11.20
CA ARG A 293 15.33 -14.18 10.89
C ARG A 293 16.47 -14.03 9.88
N ARG A 294 17.20 -15.10 9.52
CA ARG A 294 18.43 -15.00 8.70
C ARG A 294 18.17 -14.38 7.30
N TRP A 295 17.06 -14.72 6.68
CA TRP A 295 16.66 -14.24 5.35
C TRP A 295 16.04 -12.83 5.36
N THR A 296 15.66 -12.31 6.51
CA THR A 296 14.92 -11.05 6.60
C THR A 296 15.75 -9.81 6.32
N LEU A 297 17.09 -9.89 6.40
CA LEU A 297 17.97 -8.73 6.20
C LEU A 297 17.73 -8.06 4.86
N PHE A 298 17.61 -8.86 3.77
CA PHE A 298 17.36 -8.37 2.43
C PHE A 298 16.12 -7.45 2.37
N PHE A 299 15.00 -7.92 2.92
CA PHE A 299 13.76 -7.16 2.96
C PHE A 299 13.78 -6.01 3.96
N ARG A 300 14.39 -6.19 5.12
CA ARG A 300 14.50 -5.13 6.15
C ARG A 300 15.27 -3.92 5.68
N VAL A 301 16.30 -4.10 4.88
CA VAL A 301 17.05 -3.01 4.25
C VAL A 301 16.11 -2.12 3.42
N VAL A 302 15.25 -2.74 2.62
CA VAL A 302 14.25 -2.04 1.80
C VAL A 302 13.14 -1.45 2.69
N GLY A 303 12.59 -2.25 3.61
CA GLY A 303 11.45 -1.87 4.45
C GLY A 303 11.70 -0.69 5.40
N LEU A 304 12.94 -0.52 5.88
CA LEU A 304 13.35 0.59 6.73
C LEU A 304 13.47 1.92 5.97
N ASN A 305 13.66 1.86 4.65
CA ASN A 305 13.83 3.00 3.76
C ASN A 305 12.82 3.04 2.61
N SER A 306 11.60 2.49 2.80
CA SER A 306 10.57 2.38 1.75
C SER A 306 10.23 3.74 1.13
N ILE A 307 10.01 4.78 1.95
CA ILE A 307 9.70 6.13 1.45
C ILE A 307 10.92 6.72 0.73
N THR A 308 12.13 6.45 1.23
CA THR A 308 13.37 6.91 0.59
C THR A 308 13.49 6.38 -0.83
N ILE A 309 13.33 5.07 -1.03
CA ILE A 309 13.46 4.49 -2.38
C ILE A 309 12.30 4.92 -3.29
N TYR A 310 11.08 5.01 -2.75
CA TYR A 310 9.94 5.50 -3.53
C TYR A 310 10.20 6.90 -4.13
N LEU A 311 10.74 7.82 -3.32
CA LEU A 311 11.11 9.16 -3.78
C LEU A 311 12.37 9.16 -4.64
N ALA A 312 13.39 8.38 -4.24
CA ALA A 312 14.68 8.35 -4.92
C ALA A 312 14.58 7.88 -6.36
N GLN A 313 13.71 6.91 -6.66
CA GLN A 313 13.48 6.44 -8.04
C GLN A 313 12.99 7.55 -8.98
N ARG A 314 12.40 8.63 -8.45
CA ARG A 314 11.94 9.78 -9.23
C ARG A 314 13.07 10.79 -9.51
N ILE A 315 14.10 10.80 -8.67
CA ILE A 315 15.17 11.80 -8.67
C ILE A 315 16.47 11.22 -9.20
N VAL A 316 16.79 9.98 -8.79
CA VAL A 316 18.05 9.29 -9.14
C VAL A 316 17.82 8.40 -10.36
N GLY A 317 18.66 8.55 -11.36
CA GLY A 317 18.62 7.73 -12.56
C GLY A 317 19.24 6.33 -12.35
N PHE A 318 18.64 5.50 -11.48
CA PHE A 318 19.16 4.14 -11.18
C PHE A 318 19.33 3.27 -12.42
N GLY A 319 18.49 3.44 -13.45
CA GLY A 319 18.63 2.75 -14.73
C GLY A 319 19.93 3.11 -15.43
N ARG A 320 20.30 4.40 -15.46
CA ARG A 320 21.59 4.84 -16.06
C ARG A 320 22.80 4.29 -15.31
N ILE A 321 22.70 4.17 -13.97
CA ILE A 321 23.75 3.58 -13.15
C ILE A 321 23.87 2.08 -13.46
N SER A 322 22.74 1.37 -13.57
CA SER A 322 22.73 -0.04 -13.96
C SER A 322 23.34 -0.25 -15.33
N ASP A 323 22.91 0.54 -16.32
CA ASP A 323 23.37 0.48 -17.69
C ASP A 323 24.89 0.74 -17.81
N PHE A 324 25.44 1.67 -17.05
CA PHE A 324 26.88 1.91 -17.00
C PHE A 324 27.68 0.65 -16.63
N PHE A 325 27.19 -0.19 -15.72
CA PHE A 325 27.89 -1.39 -15.28
C PHE A 325 27.52 -2.64 -16.10
N LEU A 326 26.28 -2.76 -16.54
CA LEU A 326 25.74 -3.99 -17.13
C LEU A 326 25.31 -3.86 -18.58
N GLY A 327 25.22 -2.64 -19.15
CA GLY A 327 24.78 -2.41 -20.52
C GLY A 327 25.66 -3.13 -21.56
N GLY A 328 26.99 -3.20 -21.34
CA GLY A 328 27.89 -3.99 -22.18
C GLY A 328 27.66 -5.51 -22.13
N VAL A 329 27.13 -6.02 -20.99
CA VAL A 329 26.73 -7.43 -20.87
C VAL A 329 25.38 -7.63 -21.56
N ALA A 330 24.41 -6.78 -21.27
CA ALA A 330 23.08 -6.83 -21.85
C ALA A 330 23.12 -6.77 -23.38
N SER A 331 23.95 -5.89 -23.98
CA SER A 331 24.07 -5.74 -25.43
C SER A 331 24.62 -6.99 -26.18
N LYS A 332 25.25 -7.91 -25.45
CA LYS A 332 25.76 -9.19 -26.01
C LYS A 332 24.80 -10.35 -25.77
N CYS A 333 23.72 -10.14 -25.05
CA CYS A 333 22.70 -11.15 -24.77
C CYS A 333 21.61 -11.14 -25.85
N PRO A 334 20.89 -12.25 -26.05
CA PRO A 334 19.62 -12.26 -26.75
C PRO A 334 18.63 -11.29 -26.03
N GLU A 335 17.71 -10.68 -26.78
CA GLU A 335 16.81 -9.63 -26.29
C GLU A 335 16.08 -10.00 -24.98
N ALA A 336 15.52 -11.20 -24.89
CA ALA A 336 14.83 -11.66 -23.68
C ALA A 336 15.77 -11.75 -22.47
N LEU A 337 17.03 -12.19 -22.65
CA LEU A 337 18.01 -12.26 -21.56
C LEU A 337 18.55 -10.86 -21.21
N ALA A 338 18.72 -9.98 -22.19
CA ALA A 338 19.09 -8.59 -21.96
C ALA A 338 18.08 -7.89 -21.02
N ALA A 339 16.77 -8.08 -21.26
CA ALA A 339 15.73 -7.56 -20.39
C ALA A 339 15.83 -8.04 -18.93
N VAL A 340 16.26 -9.29 -18.72
CA VAL A 340 16.51 -9.84 -17.38
C VAL A 340 17.74 -9.18 -16.74
N VAL A 341 18.84 -9.03 -17.51
CA VAL A 341 20.07 -8.38 -17.02
C VAL A 341 19.79 -6.94 -16.61
N ASP A 342 19.06 -6.18 -17.42
CA ASP A 342 18.71 -4.77 -17.15
C ASP A 342 17.82 -4.64 -15.92
N SER A 343 16.77 -5.47 -15.83
CA SER A 343 15.85 -5.44 -14.69
C SER A 343 16.54 -5.88 -13.39
N ALA A 344 17.36 -6.93 -13.43
CA ALA A 344 18.12 -7.40 -12.29
C ALA A 344 19.16 -6.36 -11.83
N GLY A 345 19.86 -5.75 -12.78
CA GLY A 345 20.80 -4.66 -12.52
C GLY A 345 20.15 -3.47 -11.85
N TYR A 346 18.99 -3.05 -12.35
CA TYR A 346 18.20 -1.98 -11.74
C TYR A 346 17.86 -2.29 -10.28
N VAL A 347 17.30 -3.47 -10.02
CA VAL A 347 16.95 -3.90 -8.64
C VAL A 347 18.19 -3.95 -7.76
N ALA A 348 19.31 -4.48 -8.28
CA ALA A 348 20.58 -4.58 -7.54
C ALA A 348 21.12 -3.19 -7.15
N VAL A 349 21.14 -2.23 -8.09
CA VAL A 349 21.60 -0.86 -7.83
C VAL A 349 20.71 -0.17 -6.78
N CYS A 350 19.39 -0.28 -6.89
CA CYS A 350 18.45 0.23 -5.90
C CYS A 350 18.70 -0.40 -4.52
N TRP A 351 18.88 -1.72 -4.46
CA TRP A 351 19.14 -2.42 -3.21
C TRP A 351 20.48 -2.04 -2.59
N LEU A 352 21.54 -1.94 -3.37
CA LEU A 352 22.87 -1.51 -2.91
C LEU A 352 22.84 -0.06 -2.35
N PHE A 353 22.11 0.84 -3.01
CA PHE A 353 21.87 2.18 -2.48
C PHE A 353 21.20 2.14 -1.11
N LEU A 354 20.14 1.35 -0.96
CA LEU A 354 19.46 1.19 0.33
C LEU A 354 20.34 0.50 1.38
N TYR A 355 21.13 -0.48 0.97
CA TYR A 355 22.07 -1.15 1.87
C TYR A 355 23.15 -0.20 2.38
N PHE A 356 23.65 0.70 1.52
CA PHE A 356 24.56 1.77 1.94
C PHE A 356 23.91 2.67 3.00
N LEU A 357 22.70 3.15 2.78
CA LEU A 357 21.95 3.95 3.76
C LEU A 357 21.72 3.19 5.06
N TYR A 358 21.36 1.91 4.95
CA TYR A 358 21.18 1.03 6.11
C TYR A 358 22.46 0.90 6.95
N ARG A 359 23.61 0.68 6.31
CA ARG A 359 24.93 0.60 6.98
C ARG A 359 25.32 1.91 7.65
N LYS A 360 24.92 3.04 7.09
CA LYS A 360 25.17 4.38 7.65
C LYS A 360 24.09 4.82 8.66
N ASN A 361 23.11 3.98 8.96
CA ASN A 361 21.96 4.31 9.83
C ASN A 361 21.17 5.55 9.37
N VAL A 362 21.12 5.81 8.08
CA VAL A 362 20.34 6.89 7.48
C VAL A 362 18.96 6.37 7.14
N PHE A 363 17.93 6.89 7.81
CA PHE A 363 16.54 6.49 7.62
C PHE A 363 15.65 7.73 7.52
N LEU A 364 14.89 7.85 6.43
CA LEU A 364 13.87 8.88 6.32
C LEU A 364 12.66 8.48 7.19
N LYS A 365 12.48 9.20 8.30
CA LYS A 365 11.36 9.00 9.24
C LYS A 365 10.31 10.08 8.98
N VAL A 366 9.10 9.63 8.66
CA VAL A 366 7.92 10.47 8.47
C VAL A 366 6.85 10.08 9.49
#